data_eae8c107619d2e687961efa84f74eebe
#
_entry.id   eae8c107619d2e687961efa84f74eebe
#
_cell.length_a   1.000
_cell.length_b   1.000
_cell.length_c   1.000
_cell.angle_alpha   90.00
_cell.angle_beta   90.00
_cell.angle_gamma   90.00
#
_symmetry.space_group_name_H-M   'P 1'
#
loop_
_entity.id
_entity.type
_entity.pdbx_description
1 polymer ?
#
loop_
_entity_poly.entity_id
_entity_poly.type
_entity_poly.pdbx_seq_one_letter_code
_entity_poly.pdbx_strand_id
1 'polypeptide(L)'
;MKIITFEEKYRDDLIFMILEAKDALGRVPGLNEDLLDIQKSYMDKGGMFWIAIDENDRVIGSVGVRMIDNSNECYIHRLFVKCNQKHNGIGTKLLTTAEEYVKKNGKDATL
;
A
#
# COMPACT_ATOMS: atom_id res chain seq x y z
N MET A 1 14.22 1.51 8.59
CA MET A 1 12.92 1.40 7.87
C MET A 1 11.80 1.36 8.88
N LYS A 2 10.74 2.07 8.65
CA LYS A 2 9.53 2.00 9.48
C LYS A 2 8.28 2.00 8.60
N ILE A 3 7.22 1.36 9.10
CA ILE A 3 5.92 1.31 8.44
C ILE A 3 5.00 2.28 9.19
N ILE A 4 4.40 3.20 8.45
CA ILE A 4 3.48 4.20 8.97
C ILE A 4 2.19 4.19 8.16
N THR A 5 1.10 4.70 8.75
CA THR A 5 -0.11 5.01 7.98
C THR A 5 0.21 6.11 6.98
N PHE A 6 -0.42 6.03 5.81
CA PHE A 6 -0.20 7.02 4.75
C PHE A 6 -0.51 8.44 5.23
N GLU A 7 0.36 9.38 4.83
CA GLU A 7 0.18 10.82 5.04
C GLU A 7 0.34 11.52 3.68
N GLU A 8 -0.45 12.56 3.47
CA GLU A 8 -0.52 13.25 2.18
C GLU A 8 0.84 13.76 1.67
N LYS A 9 1.73 14.12 2.55
CA LYS A 9 3.07 14.61 2.16
C LYS A 9 3.88 13.58 1.38
N TYR A 10 3.52 12.30 1.47
CA TYR A 10 4.22 11.21 0.77
C TYR A 10 3.57 10.82 -0.55
N ARG A 11 2.46 11.47 -0.94
CA ARG A 11 1.70 11.07 -2.13
C ARG A 11 2.55 10.97 -3.39
N ASP A 12 3.29 12.01 -3.70
CA ASP A 12 4.05 12.06 -4.95
C ASP A 12 5.19 11.04 -4.96
N ASP A 13 5.88 10.87 -3.83
CA ASP A 13 6.93 9.88 -3.71
C ASP A 13 6.39 8.45 -3.78
N LEU A 14 5.21 8.22 -3.19
CA LEU A 14 4.51 6.94 -3.28
C LEU A 14 4.17 6.61 -4.74
N ILE A 15 3.60 7.56 -5.47
CA ILE A 15 3.23 7.37 -6.88
C ILE A 15 4.48 7.04 -7.70
N PHE A 16 5.55 7.78 -7.51
CA PHE A 16 6.82 7.55 -8.20
C PHE A 16 7.33 6.13 -7.92
N MET A 17 7.34 5.70 -6.67
CA MET A 17 7.80 4.37 -6.27
C MET A 17 6.96 3.27 -6.92
N ILE A 18 5.63 3.42 -6.96
CA ILE A 18 4.75 2.43 -7.57
C ILE A 18 4.97 2.34 -9.08
N LEU A 19 5.11 3.47 -9.77
CA LEU A 19 5.37 3.48 -11.20
C LEU A 19 6.71 2.80 -11.52
N GLU A 20 7.73 3.08 -10.74
CA GLU A 20 9.04 2.46 -10.89
C GLU A 20 8.97 0.95 -10.64
N ALA A 21 8.24 0.52 -9.62
CA ALA A 21 8.08 -0.90 -9.30
C ALA A 21 7.32 -1.64 -10.41
N LYS A 22 6.30 -1.03 -10.98
CA LYS A 22 5.55 -1.61 -12.11
C LYS A 22 6.43 -1.76 -13.33
N ASP A 23 7.22 -0.75 -13.65
CA ASP A 23 8.14 -0.79 -14.77
C ASP A 23 9.16 -1.92 -14.62
N ALA A 24 9.71 -2.08 -13.42
CA ALA A 24 10.65 -3.16 -13.11
C ALA A 24 10.04 -4.55 -13.26
N LEU A 25 8.71 -4.69 -13.12
CA LEU A 25 7.99 -5.94 -13.33
C LEU A 25 7.57 -6.15 -14.79
N GLY A 26 7.97 -5.27 -15.69
CA GLY A 26 7.60 -5.35 -17.09
C GLY A 26 6.17 -4.91 -17.39
N ARG A 27 5.49 -4.30 -16.44
CA ARG A 27 4.15 -3.74 -16.63
C ARG A 27 4.25 -2.35 -17.24
N VAL A 28 3.26 -1.98 -18.05
CA VAL A 28 3.17 -0.61 -18.56
C VAL A 28 2.78 0.31 -17.41
N PRO A 29 3.63 1.26 -17.03
CA PRO A 29 3.28 2.19 -15.96
C PRO A 29 2.09 3.05 -16.36
N GLY A 30 1.14 3.21 -15.43
CA GLY A 30 -0.03 4.05 -15.64
C GLY A 30 -0.45 4.64 -14.31
N LEU A 31 -0.96 5.85 -14.36
CA LEU A 31 -1.47 6.53 -13.17
C LEU A 31 -2.89 6.06 -12.90
N ASN A 32 -3.12 5.51 -11.72
CA ASN A 32 -4.44 5.10 -11.27
C ASN A 32 -5.02 6.17 -10.36
N GLU A 33 -6.31 6.46 -10.55
CA GLU A 33 -6.99 7.54 -9.84
C GLU A 33 -6.98 7.38 -8.32
N ASP A 34 -7.02 6.16 -7.82
CA ASP A 34 -7.00 5.90 -6.38
C ASP A 34 -5.73 6.44 -5.71
N LEU A 35 -4.61 6.50 -6.44
CA LEU A 35 -3.35 7.00 -5.90
C LEU A 35 -3.30 8.53 -5.83
N LEU A 36 -4.20 9.21 -6.52
CA LEU A 36 -4.27 10.67 -6.48
C LEU A 36 -4.91 11.18 -5.18
N ASP A 37 -5.76 10.36 -4.57
CA ASP A 37 -6.42 10.71 -3.31
C ASP A 37 -6.59 9.45 -2.47
N ILE A 38 -5.53 9.09 -1.77
CA ILE A 38 -5.48 7.90 -0.91
C ILE A 38 -6.50 7.98 0.22
N GLN A 39 -6.62 9.16 0.84
CA GLN A 39 -7.56 9.36 1.94
C GLN A 39 -8.98 9.02 1.51
N LYS A 40 -9.43 9.59 0.40
CA LYS A 40 -10.79 9.38 -0.12
C LYS A 40 -11.01 7.95 -0.62
N SER A 41 -10.00 7.38 -1.30
CA SER A 41 -10.14 6.07 -1.94
C SER A 41 -10.05 4.91 -0.95
N TYR A 42 -9.36 5.09 0.16
CA TYR A 42 -9.12 4.03 1.15
C TYR A 42 -9.67 4.38 2.53
N MET A 43 -9.13 5.38 3.20
CA MET A 43 -9.48 5.68 4.58
C MET A 43 -10.93 6.10 4.77
N ASP A 44 -11.43 6.99 3.91
CA ASP A 44 -12.81 7.49 4.00
C ASP A 44 -13.86 6.40 3.72
N LYS A 45 -13.43 5.29 3.13
CA LYS A 45 -14.30 4.15 2.83
C LYS A 45 -14.12 2.99 3.81
N GLY A 46 -13.50 3.25 4.95
CA GLY A 46 -13.29 2.25 5.99
C GLY A 46 -12.04 1.39 5.82
N GLY A 47 -11.31 1.60 4.73
CA GLY A 47 -10.03 0.92 4.51
C GLY A 47 -8.86 1.63 5.15
N MET A 48 -7.67 1.24 4.75
CA MET A 48 -6.44 1.83 5.28
C MET A 48 -5.33 1.73 4.23
N PHE A 49 -4.31 2.56 4.39
CA PHE A 49 -3.14 2.52 3.54
C PHE A 49 -1.88 2.76 4.36
N TRP A 50 -0.85 1.95 4.14
CA TRP A 50 0.43 2.08 4.83
C TRP A 50 1.56 2.22 3.83
N ILE A 51 2.61 2.89 4.26
CA ILE A 51 3.84 3.01 3.51
C ILE A 51 5.02 2.61 4.39
N ALA A 52 6.05 2.06 3.76
CA ALA A 52 7.34 1.86 4.40
C ALA A 52 8.25 3.00 3.95
N ILE A 53 8.91 3.63 4.91
CA ILE A 53 9.85 4.73 4.63
C ILE A 53 11.23 4.37 5.14
N ASP A 54 12.26 4.85 4.44
CA ASP A 54 13.64 4.63 4.84
C ASP A 54 14.15 5.78 5.73
N GLU A 55 15.42 5.72 6.09
CA GLU A 55 16.08 6.73 6.91
C GLU A 55 16.19 8.11 6.25
N ASN A 56 16.01 8.17 4.94
CA ASN A 56 16.00 9.41 4.17
C ASN A 56 14.59 9.97 3.96
N ASP A 57 13.61 9.41 4.67
CA ASP A 57 12.20 9.80 4.57
C ASP A 57 11.61 9.56 3.18
N ARG A 58 12.12 8.56 2.45
CA ARG A 58 11.64 8.17 1.12
C ARG A 58 10.77 6.93 1.19
N VAL A 59 9.73 6.89 0.36
CA VAL A 59 8.83 5.74 0.28
C VAL A 59 9.52 4.59 -0.44
N ILE A 60 9.61 3.45 0.24
CA ILE A 60 10.24 2.23 -0.29
C ILE A 60 9.29 1.05 -0.38
N GLY A 61 8.06 1.20 0.06
CA GLY A 61 7.05 0.17 -0.05
C GLY A 61 5.67 0.69 0.28
N SER A 62 4.66 -0.07 -0.10
CA SER A 62 3.26 0.31 0.13
C SER A 62 2.35 -0.90 0.24
N VAL A 63 1.20 -0.73 0.90
CA VAL A 63 0.09 -1.68 0.90
C VAL A 63 -1.19 -0.94 1.27
N GLY A 64 -2.29 -1.31 0.62
CA GLY A 64 -3.61 -0.76 0.93
C GLY A 64 -4.62 -1.85 1.24
N VAL A 65 -5.60 -1.52 2.07
CA VAL A 65 -6.76 -2.38 2.35
C VAL A 65 -8.00 -1.64 1.89
N ARG A 66 -8.78 -2.29 1.05
CA ARG A 66 -10.04 -1.77 0.50
C ARG A 66 -11.19 -2.61 0.97
N MET A 67 -12.18 -1.98 1.61
CA MET A 67 -13.39 -2.68 2.04
C MET A 67 -14.33 -2.93 0.87
N ILE A 68 -14.99 -4.10 0.89
CA ILE A 68 -16.03 -4.44 -0.08
C ILE A 68 -17.37 -4.15 0.57
N ASP A 69 -18.19 -3.34 -0.08
CA ASP A 69 -19.49 -2.96 0.44
C ASP A 69 -20.39 -4.18 0.70
N ASN A 70 -21.08 -4.18 1.85
CA ASN A 70 -22.03 -5.22 2.25
C ASN A 70 -21.41 -6.62 2.34
N SER A 71 -20.11 -6.69 2.64
CA SER A 71 -19.39 -7.96 2.73
C SER A 71 -18.48 -7.97 3.95
N ASN A 72 -18.10 -9.17 4.41
CA ASN A 72 -17.05 -9.35 5.41
C ASN A 72 -15.67 -9.45 4.75
N GLU A 73 -15.61 -9.32 3.43
CA GLU A 73 -14.37 -9.42 2.69
C GLU A 73 -13.76 -8.05 2.41
N CYS A 74 -12.46 -8.02 2.25
CA CYS A 74 -11.73 -6.84 1.80
C CYS A 74 -10.60 -7.27 0.87
N TYR A 75 -10.14 -6.33 0.05
CA TYR A 75 -8.99 -6.55 -0.82
C TYR A 75 -7.74 -5.93 -0.24
N ILE A 76 -6.62 -6.66 -0.34
CA ILE A 76 -5.30 -6.10 -0.10
C ILE A 76 -4.76 -5.71 -1.48
N HIS A 77 -4.50 -4.42 -1.66
CA HIS A 77 -4.07 -3.81 -2.92
C HIS A 77 -2.75 -3.07 -2.75
N ARG A 78 -2.12 -2.76 -3.86
CA ARG A 78 -0.96 -1.86 -3.89
C ARG A 78 0.20 -2.34 -3.01
N LEU A 79 0.38 -3.66 -2.94
CA LEU A 79 1.55 -4.22 -2.27
C LEU A 79 2.75 -4.11 -3.23
N PHE A 80 3.55 -3.09 -3.02
CA PHE A 80 4.74 -2.83 -3.81
C PHE A 80 5.94 -2.60 -2.92
N VAL A 81 7.11 -3.02 -3.40
CA VAL A 81 8.38 -2.76 -2.75
C VAL A 81 9.33 -2.19 -3.82
N LYS A 82 10.07 -1.15 -3.46
CA LYS A 82 11.05 -0.55 -4.35
C LYS A 82 12.04 -1.62 -4.82
N CYS A 83 12.35 -1.64 -6.13
CA CYS A 83 13.10 -2.74 -6.75
C CYS A 83 14.46 -3.02 -6.11
N ASN A 84 15.16 -2.00 -5.63
CA ASN A 84 16.45 -2.15 -4.95
C ASN A 84 16.33 -2.52 -3.47
N GLN A 85 15.12 -2.65 -2.95
CA GLN A 85 14.84 -3.00 -1.54
C GLN A 85 14.20 -4.38 -1.39
N LYS A 86 14.07 -5.13 -2.47
CA LYS A 86 13.54 -6.49 -2.43
C LYS A 86 14.46 -7.39 -1.64
N HIS A 87 13.90 -8.45 -1.05
CA HIS A 87 14.60 -9.42 -0.21
C HIS A 87 15.00 -8.93 1.19
N ASN A 88 14.57 -7.73 1.58
CA ASN A 88 14.80 -7.20 2.93
C ASN A 88 13.61 -7.42 3.88
N GLY A 89 12.63 -8.23 3.45
CA GLY A 89 11.45 -8.55 4.26
C GLY A 89 10.42 -7.43 4.35
N ILE A 90 10.57 -6.36 3.57
CA ILE A 90 9.66 -5.20 3.60
C ILE A 90 8.26 -5.60 3.14
N GLY A 91 8.16 -6.35 2.04
CA GLY A 91 6.88 -6.83 1.53
C GLY A 91 6.13 -7.69 2.53
N THR A 92 6.84 -8.60 3.21
CA THR A 92 6.26 -9.45 4.24
C THR A 92 5.75 -8.64 5.42
N LYS A 93 6.50 -7.63 5.87
CA LYS A 93 6.09 -6.76 6.97
C LYS A 93 4.87 -5.93 6.61
N LEU A 94 4.81 -5.40 5.39
CA LEU A 94 3.66 -4.65 4.90
C LEU A 94 2.43 -5.54 4.81
N LEU A 95 2.57 -6.74 4.25
CA LEU A 95 1.47 -7.68 4.14
C LEU A 95 0.95 -8.09 5.52
N THR A 96 1.85 -8.38 6.47
CA THR A 96 1.48 -8.72 7.84
C THR A 96 0.70 -7.58 8.49
N THR A 97 1.13 -6.33 8.30
CA THR A 97 0.44 -5.15 8.83
C THR A 97 -0.99 -5.07 8.29
N ALA A 98 -1.16 -5.27 7.00
CA ALA A 98 -2.48 -5.26 6.37
C ALA A 98 -3.37 -6.41 6.87
N GLU A 99 -2.81 -7.62 6.98
CA GLU A 99 -3.54 -8.80 7.45
C GLU A 99 -3.99 -8.65 8.90
N GLU A 100 -3.16 -8.07 9.76
CA GLU A 100 -3.52 -7.79 11.16
C GLU A 100 -4.68 -6.80 11.25
N TYR A 101 -4.67 -5.76 10.42
CA TYR A 101 -5.76 -4.80 10.34
C TYR A 101 -7.06 -5.48 9.92
N VAL A 102 -7.00 -6.33 8.92
CA VAL A 102 -8.16 -7.09 8.41
C VAL A 102 -8.76 -7.95 9.52
N LYS A 103 -7.94 -8.71 10.24
CA LYS A 103 -8.38 -9.57 11.34
C LYS A 103 -8.98 -8.77 12.48
N LYS A 104 -8.34 -7.66 12.84
CA LYS A 104 -8.80 -6.79 13.93
C LYS A 104 -10.19 -6.21 13.64
N ASN A 105 -10.53 -6.04 12.37
CA ASN A 105 -11.84 -5.52 11.95
C ASN A 105 -12.84 -6.64 11.62
N GLY A 106 -12.51 -7.89 11.92
CA GLY A 106 -13.39 -9.04 11.70
C GLY A 106 -13.68 -9.32 10.24
N LYS A 107 -12.72 -9.02 9.36
CA LYS A 107 -12.86 -9.21 7.91
C LYS A 107 -11.97 -10.34 7.40
N ASP A 108 -12.25 -10.81 6.20
CA ASP A 108 -11.46 -11.80 5.48
C ASP A 108 -10.75 -11.10 4.32
N ALA A 109 -9.45 -11.36 4.17
CA ALA A 109 -8.64 -10.72 3.15
C ALA A 109 -8.61 -11.53 1.85
N THR A 110 -8.67 -10.82 0.72
CA THR A 110 -8.40 -11.36 -0.61
C THR A 110 -7.29 -10.52 -1.25
N LEU A 111 -6.33 -11.21 -1.82
CA LEU A 111 -5.24 -10.56 -2.56
C LEU A 111 -5.57 -10.36 -4.03
#